data_9279ccb1c9a9f630172f6af470c3436d
#
_entry.id   9279ccb1c9a9f630172f6af470c3436d
#
_cell.length_a   1.000
_cell.length_b   1.000
_cell.length_c   1.000
_cell.angle_alpha   90.00
_cell.angle_beta   90.00
_cell.angle_gamma   90.00
#
_symmetry.space_group_name_H-M   'P 1'
#
loop_
_entity.id
_entity.type
_entity.pdbx_description
1 polymer ?
#
loop_
_entity_poly.entity_id
_entity_poly.type
_entity_poly.pdbx_seq_one_letter_code
_entity_poly.pdbx_strand_id
1 'polypeptide(L)'
;MRLNRTEYFLGMAELAAKRGTCPRLQVGCVLAYKNRVKATGYNGSFKGSPHCDDAGCILEDHHCVRTLHAEVNAVLSLERGYDQLNAYVTHVPCINCYRILAGANITAIYYTHEYGSYSKAYEQLVKEMGVQLINVQL
;
A
#
# COMPACT_ATOMS: atom_id res chain seq x y z
N MET A 1 -24.91 -1.88 -11.86
CA MET A 1 -24.40 -0.51 -11.92
C MET A 1 -22.90 -0.52 -12.07
N ARG A 2 -22.35 0.37 -12.90
CA ARG A 2 -20.91 0.42 -13.12
C ARG A 2 -20.19 1.15 -11.99
N LEU A 3 -19.13 0.53 -11.44
CA LEU A 3 -18.27 1.18 -10.47
C LEU A 3 -17.52 2.35 -11.11
N ASN A 4 -17.24 3.40 -10.33
CA ASN A 4 -16.31 4.41 -10.79
C ASN A 4 -14.87 3.88 -10.67
N ARG A 5 -13.89 4.61 -11.22
CA ARG A 5 -12.50 4.12 -11.25
C ARG A 5 -11.88 3.97 -9.86
N THR A 6 -12.17 4.89 -8.96
CA THR A 6 -11.66 4.82 -7.59
C THR A 6 -12.18 3.58 -6.87
N GLU A 7 -13.49 3.33 -6.96
CA GLU A 7 -14.11 2.11 -6.40
C GLU A 7 -13.53 0.85 -7.03
N TYR A 8 -13.32 0.87 -8.35
CA TYR A 8 -12.77 -0.26 -9.08
C TYR A 8 -11.37 -0.62 -8.62
N PHE A 9 -10.47 0.38 -8.55
CA PHE A 9 -9.09 0.14 -8.13
C PHE A 9 -9.00 -0.19 -6.64
N LEU A 10 -9.80 0.44 -5.78
CA LEU A 10 -9.87 0.09 -4.36
C LEU A 10 -10.43 -1.32 -4.16
N GLY A 11 -11.40 -1.73 -4.98
CA GLY A 11 -11.91 -3.10 -4.99
C GLY A 11 -10.83 -4.11 -5.34
N MET A 12 -9.97 -3.77 -6.32
CA MET A 12 -8.82 -4.62 -6.66
C MET A 12 -7.82 -4.70 -5.51
N ALA A 13 -7.57 -3.59 -4.82
CA ALA A 13 -6.71 -3.58 -3.63
C ALA A 13 -7.28 -4.46 -2.52
N GLU A 14 -8.58 -4.38 -2.27
CA GLU A 14 -9.25 -5.26 -1.31
C GLU A 14 -9.11 -6.74 -1.69
N LEU A 15 -9.25 -7.06 -2.97
CA LEU A 15 -9.06 -8.41 -3.46
C LEU A 15 -7.61 -8.88 -3.27
N ALA A 16 -6.65 -8.01 -3.59
CA ALA A 16 -5.24 -8.33 -3.37
C ALA A 16 -4.95 -8.56 -1.89
N ALA A 17 -5.56 -7.77 -1.00
CA ALA A 17 -5.38 -7.91 0.45
C ALA A 17 -5.73 -9.31 0.96
N LYS A 18 -6.69 -9.98 0.32
CA LYS A 18 -7.11 -11.34 0.71
C LYS A 18 -6.02 -12.38 0.51
N ARG A 19 -4.98 -12.06 -0.24
CA ARG A 19 -3.81 -12.92 -0.39
C ARG A 19 -2.71 -12.62 0.61
N GLY A 20 -2.89 -11.58 1.45
CA GLY A 20 -1.91 -11.24 2.49
C GLY A 20 -1.63 -12.43 3.39
N THR A 21 -0.35 -12.69 3.66
CA THR A 21 0.09 -13.88 4.39
C THR A 21 0.31 -13.64 5.88
N CYS A 22 0.07 -12.42 6.35
CA CYS A 22 0.15 -12.10 7.77
C CYS A 22 -1.23 -12.29 8.42
N PRO A 23 -1.36 -13.16 9.45
CA PRO A 23 -2.64 -13.36 10.11
C PRO A 23 -3.10 -12.16 10.94
N ARG A 24 -2.21 -11.20 11.21
CA ARG A 24 -2.52 -10.04 12.04
C ARG A 24 -3.26 -8.96 11.27
N LEU A 25 -2.93 -8.76 9.99
CA LEU A 25 -3.54 -7.75 9.13
C LEU A 25 -3.27 -8.09 7.67
N GLN A 26 -4.29 -7.96 6.86
CA GLN A 26 -4.18 -8.14 5.41
C GLN A 26 -4.36 -6.79 4.72
N VAL A 27 -3.35 -6.36 3.99
CA VAL A 27 -3.32 -5.08 3.26
C VAL A 27 -3.08 -5.36 1.79
N GLY A 28 -3.73 -4.59 0.93
CA GLY A 28 -3.55 -4.65 -0.52
C GLY A 28 -3.24 -3.28 -1.09
N CYS A 29 -2.47 -3.25 -2.17
CA CYS A 29 -2.08 -2.03 -2.86
C CYS A 29 -2.15 -2.24 -4.37
N VAL A 30 -2.68 -1.25 -5.08
CA VAL A 30 -2.72 -1.20 -6.53
C VAL A 30 -2.07 0.10 -6.98
N LEU A 31 -1.15 0.01 -7.92
CA LEU A 31 -0.52 1.18 -8.55
C LEU A 31 -1.04 1.29 -9.98
N ALA A 32 -1.55 2.47 -10.34
CA ALA A 32 -2.15 2.71 -11.64
C ALA A 32 -1.51 3.90 -12.34
N TYR A 33 -1.33 3.79 -13.65
CA TYR A 33 -0.83 4.84 -14.52
C TYR A 33 -1.84 5.06 -15.65
N LYS A 34 -2.30 6.30 -15.79
CA LYS A 34 -3.30 6.66 -16.83
C LYS A 34 -4.49 5.69 -16.83
N ASN A 35 -5.01 5.41 -15.64
CA ASN A 35 -6.16 4.53 -15.43
C ASN A 35 -5.94 3.05 -15.80
N ARG A 36 -4.67 2.61 -15.83
CA ARG A 36 -4.30 1.22 -16.06
C ARG A 36 -3.51 0.70 -14.88
N VAL A 37 -3.85 -0.49 -14.40
CA VAL A 37 -3.10 -1.16 -13.34
C VAL A 37 -1.72 -1.52 -13.87
N LYS A 38 -0.66 -1.12 -13.14
CA LYS A 38 0.73 -1.42 -13.49
C LYS A 38 1.40 -2.32 -12.47
N ALA A 39 0.93 -2.32 -11.23
CA ALA A 39 1.45 -3.20 -10.20
C ALA A 39 0.39 -3.45 -9.14
N THR A 40 0.48 -4.59 -8.50
CA THR A 40 -0.31 -4.93 -7.32
C THR A 40 0.61 -5.47 -6.25
N GLY A 41 0.20 -5.34 -5.01
CA GLY A 41 0.93 -5.90 -3.89
C GLY A 41 0.01 -6.24 -2.74
N TYR A 42 0.43 -7.19 -1.95
CA TYR A 42 -0.17 -7.50 -0.66
C TYR A 42 0.95 -7.75 0.34
N ASN A 43 0.64 -7.64 1.63
CA ASN A 43 1.66 -7.87 2.65
C ASN A 43 2.03 -9.35 2.67
N GLY A 44 3.27 -9.66 2.39
CA GLY A 44 3.77 -11.01 2.30
C GLY A 44 5.29 -11.05 2.39
N SER A 45 5.81 -12.24 2.70
CA SER A 45 7.24 -12.46 2.83
C SER A 45 7.95 -12.27 1.48
N PHE A 46 9.20 -11.82 1.54
CA PHE A 46 10.00 -11.74 0.34
C PHE A 46 10.24 -13.14 -0.25
N LYS A 47 10.57 -13.18 -1.53
CA LYS A 47 10.78 -14.43 -2.27
C LYS A 47 11.80 -15.33 -1.57
N GLY A 48 11.43 -16.57 -1.31
CA GLY A 48 12.28 -17.55 -0.65
C GLY A 48 12.18 -17.59 0.87
N SER A 49 11.48 -16.63 1.49
CA SER A 49 11.23 -16.65 2.93
C SER A 49 9.90 -17.34 3.24
N PRO A 50 9.80 -18.06 4.36
CA PRO A 50 8.51 -18.65 4.77
C PRO A 50 7.46 -17.56 5.01
N HIS A 51 6.19 -17.91 4.79
CA HIS A 51 5.08 -17.02 5.11
C HIS A 51 4.73 -17.08 6.60
N CYS A 52 4.18 -15.99 7.13
CA CYS A 52 3.71 -15.96 8.52
C CYS A 52 2.66 -17.04 8.79
N ASP A 53 1.82 -17.35 7.81
CA ASP A 53 0.81 -18.41 7.91
C ASP A 53 1.43 -19.78 8.22
N ASP A 54 2.64 -20.03 7.74
CA ASP A 54 3.33 -21.32 7.88
C ASP A 54 4.32 -21.34 9.05
N ALA A 55 5.06 -20.25 9.24
CA ALA A 55 6.19 -20.20 10.18
C ALA A 55 5.98 -19.22 11.35
N GLY A 56 4.87 -18.50 11.37
CA GLY A 56 4.59 -17.46 12.37
C GLY A 56 5.26 -16.14 12.05
N CYS A 57 4.89 -15.10 12.77
CA CYS A 57 5.46 -13.77 12.63
C CYS A 57 6.81 -13.65 13.33
N ILE A 58 7.68 -12.82 12.79
CA ILE A 58 8.89 -12.35 13.48
C ILE A 58 8.60 -10.94 13.93
N LEU A 59 8.57 -10.72 15.25
CA LEU A 59 8.17 -9.41 15.80
C LEU A 59 9.38 -8.61 16.25
N GLU A 60 9.37 -7.31 15.92
CA GLU A 60 10.32 -6.33 16.42
C GLU A 60 9.49 -5.09 16.78
N ASP A 61 9.57 -4.64 18.03
CA ASP A 61 8.79 -3.53 18.57
C ASP A 61 7.28 -3.66 18.24
N HIS A 62 6.74 -4.87 18.44
CA HIS A 62 5.34 -5.25 18.15
C HIS A 62 4.94 -5.23 16.66
N HIS A 63 5.90 -5.05 15.75
CA HIS A 63 5.67 -5.13 14.31
C HIS A 63 6.27 -6.39 13.73
N CYS A 64 5.58 -6.99 12.76
CA CYS A 64 6.11 -8.16 12.05
C CYS A 64 7.14 -7.70 11.02
N VAL A 65 8.36 -8.24 11.12
CA VAL A 65 9.44 -7.93 10.17
C VAL A 65 9.68 -9.05 9.17
N ARG A 66 8.90 -10.13 9.24
CA ARG A 66 8.97 -11.21 8.23
C ARG A 66 8.33 -10.77 6.92
N THR A 67 7.21 -10.03 7.00
CA THR A 67 6.48 -9.60 5.80
C THR A 67 6.93 -8.22 5.34
N LEU A 68 7.02 -8.06 4.01
CA LEU A 68 7.08 -6.74 3.39
C LEU A 68 5.67 -6.17 3.32
N HIS A 69 5.54 -4.87 3.48
CA HIS A 69 4.25 -4.19 3.35
C HIS A 69 3.73 -4.28 1.92
N ALA A 70 2.42 -4.22 1.76
CA ALA A 70 1.77 -4.29 0.44
C ALA A 70 2.30 -3.25 -0.53
N GLU A 71 2.50 -2.03 -0.05
CA GLU A 71 3.00 -0.90 -0.85
C GLU A 71 4.42 -1.18 -1.35
N VAL A 72 5.28 -1.74 -0.51
CA VAL A 72 6.64 -2.11 -0.89
C VAL A 72 6.62 -3.19 -1.97
N ASN A 73 5.81 -4.23 -1.76
CA ASN A 73 5.68 -5.31 -2.75
C ASN A 73 5.16 -4.79 -4.09
N ALA A 74 4.21 -3.86 -4.08
CA ALA A 74 3.72 -3.24 -5.31
C ALA A 74 4.82 -2.45 -6.03
N VAL A 75 5.58 -1.63 -5.30
CA VAL A 75 6.67 -0.83 -5.88
C VAL A 75 7.76 -1.74 -6.45
N LEU A 76 8.11 -2.83 -5.76
CA LEU A 76 9.12 -3.78 -6.25
C LEU A 76 8.68 -4.50 -7.52
N SER A 77 7.38 -4.61 -7.77
CA SER A 77 6.81 -5.23 -8.98
C SER A 77 6.64 -4.24 -10.13
N LEU A 78 6.83 -2.95 -9.87
CA LEU A 78 6.57 -1.88 -10.83
C LEU A 78 7.70 -1.77 -11.83
N GLU A 79 7.38 -1.67 -13.12
CA GLU A 79 8.34 -1.34 -14.15
C GLU A 79 8.74 0.14 -14.02
N ARG A 80 9.89 0.49 -14.57
CA ARG A 80 10.41 1.86 -14.52
C ARG A 80 9.80 2.73 -15.62
N GLY A 81 9.88 4.05 -15.42
CA GLY A 81 9.56 5.02 -16.47
C GLY A 81 8.21 5.70 -16.33
N TYR A 82 7.49 5.46 -15.26
CA TYR A 82 6.23 6.17 -15.01
C TYR A 82 6.51 7.46 -14.26
N ASP A 83 5.95 8.57 -14.76
CA ASP A 83 6.16 9.91 -14.21
C ASP A 83 5.09 10.36 -13.22
N GLN A 84 3.90 9.80 -13.31
CA GLN A 84 2.78 10.12 -12.41
C GLN A 84 1.93 8.88 -12.19
N LEU A 85 1.91 8.39 -10.97
CA LEU A 85 1.15 7.21 -10.60
C LEU A 85 0.16 7.54 -9.50
N ASN A 86 -0.94 6.80 -9.45
CA ASN A 86 -1.86 6.81 -8.33
C ASN A 86 -1.75 5.48 -7.58
N ALA A 87 -1.81 5.53 -6.26
CA ALA A 87 -1.87 4.35 -5.42
C ALA A 87 -3.25 4.21 -4.81
N TYR A 88 -3.72 2.98 -4.74
CA TYR A 88 -4.99 2.61 -4.11
C TYR A 88 -4.68 1.55 -3.08
N VAL A 89 -4.86 1.86 -1.81
CA VAL A 89 -4.43 1.01 -0.70
C VAL A 89 -5.62 0.78 0.24
N THR A 90 -5.74 -0.42 0.77
CA THR A 90 -6.83 -0.72 1.71
C THR A 90 -6.71 0.09 3.00
N HIS A 91 -5.48 0.37 3.43
CA HIS A 91 -5.18 1.07 4.68
C HIS A 91 -4.23 2.21 4.41
N VAL A 92 -4.35 3.30 5.17
CA VAL A 92 -3.42 4.41 5.04
C VAL A 92 -1.97 3.92 5.22
N PRO A 93 -1.04 4.31 4.32
CA PRO A 93 0.34 3.84 4.43
C PRO A 93 0.99 4.34 5.72
N CYS A 94 1.88 3.53 6.31
CA CYS A 94 2.76 4.02 7.35
C CYS A 94 3.73 5.06 6.77
N ILE A 95 4.43 5.78 7.64
CA ILE A 95 5.34 6.85 7.21
C ILE A 95 6.41 6.34 6.24
N ASN A 96 6.94 5.14 6.47
CA ASN A 96 7.96 4.56 5.59
C ASN A 96 7.39 4.24 4.21
N CYS A 97 6.20 3.65 4.15
CA CYS A 97 5.54 3.35 2.88
C CYS A 97 5.15 4.62 2.13
N TYR A 98 4.70 5.66 2.85
CA TYR A 98 4.42 6.96 2.23
C TYR A 98 5.65 7.50 1.50
N ARG A 99 6.81 7.45 2.15
CA ARG A 99 8.08 7.91 1.57
C ARG A 99 8.47 7.09 0.34
N ILE A 100 8.31 5.77 0.41
CA ILE A 100 8.61 4.87 -0.70
C ILE A 100 7.70 5.15 -1.89
N LEU A 101 6.39 5.31 -1.64
CA LEU A 101 5.43 5.62 -2.68
C LEU A 101 5.75 6.97 -3.34
N ALA A 102 6.05 7.98 -2.54
CA ALA A 102 6.45 9.30 -3.04
C ALA A 102 7.71 9.19 -3.92
N GLY A 103 8.70 8.41 -3.49
CA GLY A 103 9.92 8.16 -4.25
C GLY A 103 9.69 7.38 -5.54
N ALA A 104 8.58 6.66 -5.65
CA ALA A 104 8.20 5.92 -6.84
C ALA A 104 7.31 6.72 -7.80
N ASN A 105 7.23 8.04 -7.63
CA ASN A 105 6.44 8.96 -8.45
C ASN A 105 4.92 8.81 -8.26
N ILE A 106 4.49 8.36 -7.10
CA ILE A 106 3.08 8.38 -6.74
C ILE A 106 2.70 9.83 -6.39
N THR A 107 1.64 10.34 -6.99
CA THR A 107 1.17 11.71 -6.76
C THR A 107 -0.08 11.79 -5.90
N ALA A 108 -0.85 10.72 -5.83
CA ALA A 108 -2.03 10.63 -4.98
C ALA A 108 -2.20 9.21 -4.45
N ILE A 109 -2.59 9.11 -3.18
CA ILE A 109 -2.82 7.85 -2.49
C ILE A 109 -4.27 7.85 -2.00
N TYR A 110 -5.06 6.91 -2.51
CA TYR A 110 -6.44 6.69 -2.11
C TYR A 110 -6.49 5.51 -1.14
N TYR A 111 -7.19 5.64 -0.01
CA TYR A 111 -7.30 4.57 0.97
C TYR A 111 -8.67 4.57 1.63
N THR A 112 -9.05 3.45 2.26
CA THR A 112 -10.36 3.28 2.89
C THR A 112 -10.30 3.18 4.41
N HIS A 113 -9.23 2.63 4.96
CA HIS A 113 -9.11 2.41 6.41
C HIS A 113 -7.99 3.26 7.00
N GLU A 114 -8.29 3.98 8.08
CA GLU A 114 -7.31 4.76 8.83
C GLU A 114 -6.90 4.03 10.11
N TYR A 115 -5.69 4.35 10.61
CA TYR A 115 -5.26 3.97 11.94
C TYR A 115 -4.97 5.23 12.75
N GLY A 116 -5.75 5.56 13.72
CA GLY A 116 -5.46 6.65 14.63
C GLY A 116 -5.01 7.95 13.93
N SER A 117 -4.20 8.74 14.61
CA SER A 117 -3.71 10.02 14.12
C SER A 117 -2.31 9.93 13.54
N TYR A 118 -2.00 10.82 12.60
CA TYR A 118 -0.65 10.93 12.04
C TYR A 118 0.28 11.61 13.05
N SER A 119 1.55 11.21 13.06
CA SER A 119 2.59 11.91 13.81
C SER A 119 2.86 13.27 13.17
N LYS A 120 3.47 14.17 13.94
CA LYS A 120 3.90 15.47 13.41
C LYS A 120 4.92 15.31 12.28
N ALA A 121 5.81 14.32 12.38
CA ALA A 121 6.78 14.02 11.34
C ALA A 121 6.08 13.60 10.04
N TYR A 122 5.04 12.77 10.13
CA TYR A 122 4.26 12.36 8.97
C TYR A 122 3.58 13.57 8.32
N GLU A 123 2.92 14.41 9.11
CA GLU A 123 2.28 15.63 8.62
C GLU A 123 3.27 16.54 7.90
N GLN A 124 4.47 16.69 8.44
CA GLN A 124 5.52 17.51 7.83
C GLN A 124 5.92 16.92 6.47
N LEU A 125 6.12 15.61 6.38
CA LEU A 125 6.48 14.96 5.13
C LEU A 125 5.39 15.12 4.06
N VAL A 126 4.11 15.02 4.45
CA VAL A 126 3.00 15.23 3.53
C VAL A 126 3.06 16.63 2.93
N LYS A 127 3.34 17.64 3.76
CA LYS A 127 3.47 19.03 3.28
C LYS A 127 4.66 19.20 2.33
N GLU A 128 5.80 18.59 2.65
CA GLU A 128 7.02 18.72 1.85
C GLU A 128 6.95 17.95 0.53
N MET A 129 6.47 16.72 0.57
CA MET A 129 6.44 15.84 -0.59
C MET A 129 5.26 16.09 -1.52
N GLY A 130 4.17 16.61 -0.98
CA GLY A 130 3.00 16.99 -1.76
C GLY A 130 2.17 15.84 -2.32
N VAL A 131 2.44 14.61 -1.91
CA VAL A 131 1.60 13.47 -2.31
C VAL A 131 0.31 13.51 -1.52
N GLN A 132 -0.82 13.56 -2.22
CA GLN A 132 -2.13 13.68 -1.58
C GLN A 132 -2.54 12.36 -0.92
N LEU A 133 -3.09 12.47 0.28
CA LEU A 133 -3.72 11.34 0.99
C LEU A 133 -5.23 11.56 0.95
N ILE A 134 -5.96 10.66 0.32
CA ILE A 134 -7.39 10.80 0.08
C ILE A 134 -8.13 9.63 0.70
N ASN A 135 -8.87 9.90 1.78
CA ASN A 135 -9.73 8.89 2.41
C ASN A 135 -11.01 8.76 1.60
N VAL A 136 -11.31 7.55 1.19
CA VAL A 136 -12.49 7.25 0.38
C VAL A 136 -13.50 6.47 1.21
N GLN A 137 -14.71 6.97 1.30
CA GLN A 137 -15.82 6.29 1.96
C GLN A 137 -16.59 5.48 0.91
N LEU A 138 -16.61 4.18 1.08
CA LEU A 138 -17.33 3.27 0.18
C LEU A 138 -18.69 2.84 0.73
#